data_fdbd75fc7ec20c79cbb707adbc1bba0e
#
_entry.id   fdbd75fc7ec20c79cbb707adbc1bba0e
#
_cell.length_a   1.000
_cell.length_b   1.000
_cell.length_c   1.000
_cell.angle_alpha   90.00
_cell.angle_beta   90.00
_cell.angle_gamma   90.00
#
_symmetry.space_group_name_H-M   'P 1'
#
loop_
_entity.id
_entity.type
_entity.pdbx_description
1 polymer ?
#
loop_
_entity_poly.entity_id
_entity_poly.type
_entity_poly.pdbx_seq_one_letter_code
_entity_poly.pdbx_strand_id
1 'polypeptide(L)'
;NNRLALLPEMQATDVTLDMMLNGRTAMLMVASRGFDPSPESDNSLLVDAVLTTSAKSYLVDTTASRLSITQSDSDKTGPFALALQAKRFTDTGDVSRAFIIGSSALLTEEQLFTMTDGEEFLVRAVSFLTGDDSIDTSIMVKTALRPGLSVNALSLGSVVLVGLPILVLLAAVIILLPRRNL
;
A
#
# COMPACT_ATOMS: atom_id res chain seq x y z
N ASN A 1 -1.66 -11.73 12.08
CA ASN A 1 -1.15 -11.85 10.71
C ASN A 1 -2.27 -11.51 9.74
N ASN A 2 -2.14 -10.42 9.01
CA ASN A 2 -3.07 -10.06 7.95
C ASN A 2 -2.68 -10.84 6.67
N ARG A 3 -3.44 -11.87 6.33
CA ARG A 3 -3.17 -12.73 5.16
C ARG A 3 -3.39 -12.03 3.82
N LEU A 4 -4.04 -10.87 3.82
CA LEU A 4 -4.27 -10.05 2.63
C LEU A 4 -3.14 -9.04 2.40
N ALA A 5 -2.27 -8.83 3.37
CA ALA A 5 -1.13 -7.93 3.27
C ALA A 5 0.10 -8.72 2.81
N LEU A 6 0.61 -8.39 1.64
CA LEU A 6 1.75 -9.03 1.00
C LEU A 6 2.94 -8.08 0.97
N LEU A 7 4.11 -8.60 1.27
CA LEU A 7 5.40 -7.94 1.06
C LEU A 7 6.03 -8.58 -0.18
N PRO A 8 5.82 -8.01 -1.37
CA PRO A 8 6.35 -8.59 -2.59
C PRO A 8 7.87 -8.43 -2.69
N GLU A 9 8.48 -9.32 -3.43
CA GLU A 9 9.86 -9.20 -3.87
C GLU A 9 9.90 -8.37 -5.17
N MET A 10 10.75 -7.35 -5.18
CA MET A 10 10.96 -6.48 -6.33
C MET A 10 11.92 -7.16 -7.30
N GLN A 11 11.56 -7.18 -8.58
CA GLN A 11 12.40 -7.73 -9.65
C GLN A 11 13.10 -6.59 -10.39
N ALA A 12 14.31 -6.81 -10.88
CA ALA A 12 15.08 -5.82 -11.61
C ALA A 12 14.48 -5.59 -13.02
N THR A 13 13.75 -4.50 -13.17
CA THR A 13 13.07 -4.09 -14.41
C THR A 13 13.32 -2.61 -14.67
N ASP A 14 12.84 -2.07 -15.80
CA ASP A 14 12.98 -0.63 -16.09
C ASP A 14 12.39 0.27 -14.98
N VAL A 15 11.31 -0.18 -14.35
CA VAL A 15 10.64 0.59 -13.29
C VAL A 15 11.40 0.53 -11.98
N THR A 16 12.01 -0.60 -11.66
CA THR A 16 12.48 -0.91 -10.30
C THR A 16 13.98 -0.92 -10.12
N LEU A 17 14.75 -0.99 -11.21
CA LEU A 17 16.20 -1.16 -11.14
C LEU A 17 16.87 -0.07 -10.28
N ASP A 18 16.55 1.19 -10.53
CA ASP A 18 17.12 2.31 -9.76
C ASP A 18 16.67 2.31 -8.30
N MET A 19 15.41 1.92 -8.02
CA MET A 19 14.91 1.78 -6.66
C MET A 19 15.70 0.72 -5.90
N MET A 20 15.94 -0.42 -6.53
CA MET A 20 16.73 -1.51 -5.95
C MET A 20 18.17 -1.09 -5.69
N LEU A 21 18.81 -0.39 -6.63
CA LEU A 21 20.16 0.13 -6.47
C LEU A 21 20.30 1.13 -5.31
N ASN A 22 19.23 1.87 -5.03
CA ASN A 22 19.15 2.82 -3.93
C ASN A 22 18.64 2.21 -2.62
N GLY A 23 18.44 0.88 -2.57
CA GLY A 23 17.93 0.16 -1.39
C GLY A 23 16.45 0.42 -1.06
N ARG A 24 15.68 0.97 -2.00
CA ARG A 24 14.26 1.25 -1.84
C ARG A 24 13.44 0.10 -2.41
N THR A 25 13.20 -0.91 -1.59
CA THR A 25 12.53 -2.14 -2.02
C THR A 25 11.30 -2.49 -1.17
N ALA A 26 11.00 -1.67 -0.17
CA ALA A 26 9.92 -1.97 0.75
C ALA A 26 8.56 -1.57 0.15
N MET A 27 7.80 -2.57 -0.27
CA MET A 27 6.46 -2.43 -0.82
C MET A 27 5.45 -3.21 0.01
N LEU A 28 4.26 -2.65 0.19
CA LEU A 28 3.13 -3.36 0.78
C LEU A 28 1.98 -3.40 -0.22
N MET A 29 1.53 -4.60 -0.53
CA MET A 29 0.39 -4.82 -1.41
C MET A 29 -0.75 -5.46 -0.62
N VAL A 30 -1.93 -4.85 -0.64
CA VAL A 30 -3.10 -5.36 0.10
C VAL A 30 -4.15 -5.85 -0.87
N ALA A 31 -4.72 -7.03 -0.60
CA ALA A 31 -5.79 -7.64 -1.40
C ALA A 31 -5.47 -7.68 -2.90
N SER A 32 -4.27 -8.15 -3.23
CA SER A 32 -3.76 -8.15 -4.60
C SER A 32 -4.28 -9.33 -5.41
N ARG A 33 -4.45 -9.11 -6.70
CA ARG A 33 -4.59 -10.17 -7.71
C ARG A 33 -3.20 -10.62 -8.15
N GLY A 34 -3.02 -11.95 -8.26
CA GLY A 34 -1.86 -12.54 -8.89
C GLY A 34 -2.08 -12.69 -10.40
N PHE A 35 -1.03 -12.46 -11.15
CA PHE A 35 -0.98 -12.69 -12.60
C PHE A 35 -0.08 -13.89 -12.87
N ASP A 36 -0.43 -14.62 -13.91
CA ASP A 36 0.39 -15.68 -14.48
C ASP A 36 0.75 -15.23 -15.91
N PRO A 37 1.91 -14.59 -16.10
CA PRO A 37 2.33 -14.15 -17.41
C PRO A 37 2.65 -15.39 -18.25
N SER A 38 1.64 -15.86 -19.00
CA SER A 38 1.87 -16.91 -19.99
C SER A 38 2.67 -16.30 -21.13
N PRO A 39 3.82 -16.85 -21.49
CA PRO A 39 4.57 -16.36 -22.62
C PRO A 39 3.77 -16.67 -23.91
N GLU A 40 3.05 -15.67 -24.40
CA GLU A 40 2.59 -15.73 -25.77
C GLU A 40 3.79 -15.69 -26.69
N SER A 41 3.77 -16.46 -27.75
CA SER A 41 4.85 -16.59 -28.74
C SER A 41 4.95 -15.38 -29.68
N ASP A 42 4.69 -14.18 -29.18
CA ASP A 42 4.82 -12.94 -29.94
C ASP A 42 6.18 -12.30 -29.62
N ASN A 43 7.14 -12.45 -30.52
CA ASN A 43 8.47 -11.88 -30.36
C ASN A 43 8.51 -10.34 -30.31
N SER A 44 7.39 -9.68 -30.65
CA SER A 44 7.26 -8.22 -30.55
C SER A 44 6.82 -7.76 -29.15
N LEU A 45 6.37 -8.68 -28.28
CA LEU A 45 5.86 -8.40 -26.96
C LEU A 45 6.84 -8.91 -25.89
N LEU A 46 7.35 -8.00 -25.08
CA LEU A 46 8.13 -8.30 -23.88
C LEU A 46 7.28 -8.04 -22.64
N VAL A 47 7.13 -9.04 -21.77
CA VAL A 47 6.38 -8.94 -20.51
C VAL A 47 7.29 -9.35 -19.37
N ASP A 48 7.50 -8.44 -18.42
CA ASP A 48 8.32 -8.68 -17.23
C ASP A 48 7.48 -8.56 -15.97
N ALA A 49 7.73 -9.47 -15.04
CA ALA A 49 7.19 -9.34 -13.67
C ALA A 49 8.00 -8.30 -12.91
N VAL A 50 7.32 -7.30 -12.36
CA VAL A 50 7.93 -6.18 -11.60
C VAL A 50 7.94 -6.47 -10.11
N LEU A 51 6.82 -6.98 -9.61
CA LEU A 51 6.65 -7.42 -8.22
C LEU A 51 6.17 -8.87 -8.21
N THR A 52 6.78 -9.69 -7.38
CA THR A 52 6.42 -11.11 -7.25
C THR A 52 6.16 -11.49 -5.81
N THR A 53 5.32 -12.50 -5.62
CA THR A 53 5.11 -13.08 -4.29
C THR A 53 6.15 -14.16 -3.99
N SER A 54 6.26 -14.54 -2.72
CA SER A 54 7.03 -15.71 -2.33
C SER A 54 6.40 -17.02 -2.85
N ALA A 55 7.19 -18.08 -2.95
CA ALA A 55 6.71 -19.42 -3.33
C ALA A 55 5.67 -20.00 -2.36
N LYS A 56 5.56 -19.45 -1.14
CA LYS A 56 4.59 -19.90 -0.12
C LYS A 56 3.24 -19.19 -0.23
N SER A 57 3.08 -18.23 -1.13
CA SER A 57 1.80 -17.58 -1.37
C SER A 57 0.83 -18.53 -2.07
N TYR A 58 -0.45 -18.27 -1.95
CA TYR A 58 -1.49 -19.06 -2.60
C TYR A 58 -2.60 -18.15 -3.12
N LEU A 59 -3.24 -18.60 -4.20
CA LEU A 59 -4.40 -17.94 -4.79
C LEU A 59 -5.67 -18.47 -4.18
N VAL A 60 -6.54 -17.56 -3.72
CA VAL A 60 -7.89 -17.90 -3.30
C VAL A 60 -8.85 -17.60 -4.43
N ASP A 61 -9.60 -18.58 -4.90
CA ASP A 61 -10.64 -18.38 -5.89
C ASP A 61 -11.82 -17.61 -5.25
N THR A 62 -12.03 -16.38 -5.71
CA THR A 62 -13.11 -15.51 -5.22
C THR A 62 -14.47 -15.83 -5.84
N THR A 63 -14.53 -16.67 -6.88
CA THR A 63 -15.77 -17.12 -7.53
C THR A 63 -16.43 -18.29 -6.78
N ALA A 64 -15.63 -19.03 -6.03
CA ALA A 64 -16.17 -20.05 -5.13
C ALA A 64 -16.83 -19.36 -3.92
N SER A 65 -17.95 -19.93 -3.43
CA SER A 65 -18.66 -19.48 -2.22
C SER A 65 -17.83 -19.70 -0.95
N ARG A 66 -16.59 -19.24 -0.98
CA ARG A 66 -15.59 -19.51 0.03
C ARG A 66 -15.61 -18.36 1.05
N LEU A 67 -16.08 -18.68 2.25
CA LEU A 67 -16.12 -17.76 3.38
C LEU A 67 -14.75 -17.60 4.08
N SER A 68 -13.75 -18.40 3.70
CA SER A 68 -12.44 -18.43 4.35
C SER A 68 -11.30 -18.18 3.37
N ILE A 69 -10.39 -17.29 3.75
CA ILE A 69 -9.12 -17.04 3.06
C ILE A 69 -8.01 -18.01 3.49
N THR A 70 -8.36 -19.11 4.18
CA THR A 70 -7.38 -20.13 4.58
C THR A 70 -7.01 -20.98 3.36
N GLN A 71 -5.73 -21.29 3.21
CA GLN A 71 -5.24 -22.14 2.13
C GLN A 71 -5.96 -23.50 2.12
N SER A 72 -6.31 -23.96 0.94
CA SER A 72 -6.85 -25.30 0.66
C SER A 72 -5.85 -26.06 -0.21
N ASP A 73 -5.91 -27.39 -0.18
CA ASP A 73 -5.04 -28.25 -1.00
C ASP A 73 -5.25 -28.05 -2.51
N SER A 74 -6.39 -27.49 -2.91
CA SER A 74 -6.69 -27.17 -4.31
C SER A 74 -6.18 -25.81 -4.76
N ASP A 75 -5.66 -24.96 -3.85
CA ASP A 75 -5.21 -23.62 -4.19
C ASP A 75 -3.85 -23.68 -4.90
N LYS A 76 -3.73 -22.91 -5.99
CA LYS A 76 -2.44 -22.75 -6.66
C LYS A 76 -1.47 -22.04 -5.74
N THR A 77 -0.25 -22.56 -5.66
CA THR A 77 0.85 -21.94 -4.90
C THR A 77 1.74 -21.10 -5.81
N GLY A 78 2.33 -20.04 -5.24
CA GLY A 78 3.19 -19.08 -5.96
C GLY A 78 4.53 -19.66 -6.44
N PRO A 79 5.42 -18.80 -6.94
CA PRO A 79 5.27 -17.33 -6.94
C PRO A 79 4.29 -16.81 -8.00
N PHE A 80 3.63 -15.67 -7.71
CA PHE A 80 2.75 -14.97 -8.65
C PHE A 80 3.27 -13.57 -8.89
N ALA A 81 3.13 -13.07 -10.11
CA ALA A 81 3.37 -11.66 -10.38
C ALA A 81 2.21 -10.82 -9.81
N LEU A 82 2.52 -9.74 -9.11
CA LEU A 82 1.57 -8.76 -8.57
C LEU A 82 1.56 -7.47 -9.36
N ALA A 83 2.64 -7.18 -10.08
CA ALA A 83 2.71 -6.11 -11.06
C ALA A 83 3.49 -6.60 -12.27
N LEU A 84 3.06 -6.16 -13.45
CA LEU A 84 3.68 -6.48 -14.74
C LEU A 84 3.96 -5.20 -15.50
N GLN A 85 5.10 -5.16 -16.19
CA GLN A 85 5.36 -4.20 -17.25
C GLN A 85 5.37 -4.93 -18.59
N ALA A 86 4.91 -4.27 -19.64
CA ALA A 86 4.93 -4.81 -20.98
C ALA A 86 5.39 -3.75 -21.98
N LYS A 87 6.20 -4.18 -22.95
CA LYS A 87 6.65 -3.40 -24.10
C LYS A 87 6.28 -4.13 -25.37
N ARG A 88 5.68 -3.43 -26.30
CA ARG A 88 5.43 -3.95 -27.65
C ARG A 88 6.18 -3.09 -28.64
N PHE A 89 7.00 -3.73 -29.44
CA PHE A 89 7.78 -3.13 -30.51
C PHE A 89 7.01 -3.25 -31.83
N THR A 90 6.85 -2.13 -32.53
CA THR A 90 6.24 -2.10 -33.87
C THR A 90 7.32 -2.15 -34.93
N ASP A 91 6.94 -2.56 -36.13
CA ASP A 91 7.84 -2.58 -37.32
C ASP A 91 8.34 -1.16 -37.67
N THR A 92 7.65 -0.12 -37.26
CA THR A 92 8.02 1.30 -37.45
C THR A 92 9.05 1.80 -36.44
N GLY A 93 9.38 0.99 -35.43
CA GLY A 93 10.30 1.37 -34.35
C GLY A 93 9.62 2.06 -33.16
N ASP A 94 8.30 2.23 -33.20
CA ASP A 94 7.55 2.75 -32.06
C ASP A 94 7.44 1.70 -30.95
N VAL A 95 7.40 2.15 -29.72
CA VAL A 95 7.27 1.29 -28.53
C VAL A 95 5.98 1.63 -27.78
N SER A 96 5.05 0.70 -27.76
CA SER A 96 3.88 0.78 -26.89
C SER A 96 4.21 0.20 -25.52
N ARG A 97 3.79 0.84 -24.45
CA ARG A 97 4.08 0.42 -23.08
C ARG A 97 2.78 0.25 -22.29
N ALA A 98 2.75 -0.75 -21.44
CA ALA A 98 1.64 -0.99 -20.51
C ALA A 98 2.19 -1.36 -19.13
N PHE A 99 1.48 -0.97 -18.10
CA PHE A 99 1.79 -1.30 -16.71
C PHE A 99 0.53 -1.77 -16.01
N ILE A 100 0.60 -2.92 -15.35
CA ILE A 100 -0.54 -3.56 -14.70
C ILE A 100 -0.20 -3.78 -13.23
N ILE A 101 -1.09 -3.36 -12.33
CA ILE A 101 -0.94 -3.54 -10.88
C ILE A 101 -2.13 -4.37 -10.37
N GLY A 102 -1.85 -5.39 -9.58
CA GLY A 102 -2.84 -6.31 -9.03
C GLY A 102 -3.64 -5.76 -7.83
N SER A 103 -3.31 -4.58 -7.32
CA SER A 103 -4.00 -3.97 -6.18
C SER A 103 -4.27 -2.49 -6.41
N SER A 104 -5.53 -2.09 -6.29
CA SER A 104 -5.89 -0.67 -6.28
C SER A 104 -5.57 0.01 -4.94
N ALA A 105 -5.37 -0.75 -3.87
CA ALA A 105 -5.03 -0.21 -2.56
C ALA A 105 -3.69 0.55 -2.57
N LEU A 106 -2.76 0.19 -3.45
CA LEU A 106 -1.50 0.91 -3.62
C LEU A 106 -1.70 2.39 -4.01
N LEU A 107 -2.83 2.72 -4.64
CA LEU A 107 -3.17 4.08 -5.05
C LEU A 107 -3.87 4.89 -3.96
N THR A 108 -4.11 4.31 -2.79
CA THR A 108 -4.73 5.03 -1.68
C THR A 108 -3.72 5.89 -0.95
N GLU A 109 -4.17 7.07 -0.49
CA GLU A 109 -3.35 8.04 0.25
C GLU A 109 -2.66 7.39 1.46
N GLU A 110 -3.34 6.49 2.17
CA GLU A 110 -2.79 5.80 3.34
C GLU A 110 -1.60 4.90 2.97
N GLN A 111 -1.65 4.21 1.85
CA GLN A 111 -0.57 3.33 1.40
C GLN A 111 0.60 4.11 0.81
N LEU A 112 0.32 5.18 0.09
CA LEU A 112 1.34 6.01 -0.55
C LEU A 112 2.22 6.72 0.48
N PHE A 113 1.63 7.22 1.57
CA PHE A 113 2.36 8.07 2.53
C PHE A 113 2.83 7.36 3.81
N THR A 114 2.30 6.19 4.12
CA THR A 114 2.67 5.49 5.37
C THR A 114 3.67 4.38 5.19
N MET A 115 3.79 3.80 4.02
CA MET A 115 4.59 2.61 3.77
C MET A 115 5.58 2.82 2.61
N THR A 116 6.52 3.74 2.81
CA THR A 116 7.87 3.70 2.29
C THR A 116 8.10 4.10 0.83
N ASP A 117 8.03 3.17 -0.13
CA ASP A 117 8.58 3.40 -1.47
C ASP A 117 7.49 3.40 -2.55
N GLY A 118 6.21 3.33 -2.14
CA GLY A 118 5.07 3.23 -3.05
C GLY A 118 4.91 4.45 -3.96
N GLU A 119 5.20 5.64 -3.45
CA GLU A 119 5.12 6.88 -4.22
C GLU A 119 6.18 6.89 -5.35
N GLU A 120 7.44 6.60 -5.01
CA GLU A 120 8.50 6.53 -6.01
C GLU A 120 8.21 5.44 -7.05
N PHE A 121 7.72 4.28 -6.61
CA PHE A 121 7.31 3.21 -7.50
C PHE A 121 6.28 3.65 -8.53
N LEU A 122 5.24 4.38 -8.10
CA LEU A 122 4.21 4.89 -9.02
C LEU A 122 4.74 5.95 -9.97
N VAL A 123 5.59 6.86 -9.49
CA VAL A 123 6.24 7.87 -10.36
C VAL A 123 7.09 7.17 -11.42
N ARG A 124 7.85 6.15 -11.05
CA ARG A 124 8.65 5.36 -11.99
C ARG A 124 7.78 4.57 -12.98
N ALA A 125 6.66 4.04 -12.54
CA ALA A 125 5.71 3.38 -13.43
C ALA A 125 5.12 4.36 -14.46
N VAL A 126 4.83 5.61 -14.06
CA VAL A 126 4.38 6.67 -14.99
C VAL A 126 5.51 7.06 -15.95
N SER A 127 6.75 7.21 -15.46
CA SER A 127 7.94 7.47 -16.29
C SER A 127 8.10 6.39 -17.35
N PHE A 128 8.02 5.13 -16.95
CA PHE A 128 8.03 4.02 -17.89
C PHE A 128 6.95 4.11 -18.96
N LEU A 129 5.70 4.44 -18.58
CA LEU A 129 4.57 4.55 -19.52
C LEU A 129 4.76 5.68 -20.53
N THR A 130 5.29 6.81 -20.09
CA THR A 130 5.54 7.98 -20.96
C THR A 130 6.80 7.81 -21.81
N GLY A 131 7.71 6.93 -21.41
CA GLY A 131 9.03 6.80 -22.02
C GLY A 131 9.96 7.97 -21.73
N ASP A 132 9.66 8.71 -20.66
CA ASP A 132 10.42 9.88 -20.24
C ASP A 132 11.21 9.54 -18.97
N ASP A 133 12.50 9.28 -19.14
CA ASP A 133 13.40 8.98 -18.03
C ASP A 133 13.82 10.25 -17.26
N SER A 134 13.37 11.43 -17.72
CA SER A 134 13.73 12.72 -17.13
C SER A 134 12.80 13.16 -15.99
N ILE A 135 11.84 12.31 -15.59
CA ILE A 135 10.99 12.63 -14.45
C ILE A 135 11.85 12.72 -13.19
N ASP A 136 12.09 13.95 -12.76
CA ASP A 136 12.87 14.24 -11.56
C ASP A 136 12.07 13.84 -10.31
N THR A 137 12.41 12.67 -9.76
CA THR A 137 11.83 12.16 -8.51
C THR A 137 12.39 12.88 -7.28
N SER A 138 13.34 13.82 -7.46
CA SER A 138 13.92 14.61 -6.36
C SER A 138 13.00 15.72 -5.84
N ILE A 139 11.90 15.99 -6.54
CA ILE A 139 10.88 16.92 -6.05
C ILE A 139 10.24 16.29 -4.82
N MET A 140 10.73 16.68 -3.65
CA MET A 140 10.10 16.30 -2.40
C MET A 140 8.63 16.73 -2.42
N VAL A 141 7.73 15.76 -2.40
CA VAL A 141 6.31 16.03 -2.16
C VAL A 141 6.22 16.80 -0.86
N LYS A 142 5.66 18.01 -0.92
CA LYS A 142 5.25 18.71 0.29
C LYS A 142 4.19 17.84 0.95
N THR A 143 4.61 17.02 1.91
CA THR A 143 3.70 16.40 2.83
C THR A 143 2.88 17.54 3.45
N ALA A 144 1.63 17.66 3.04
CA ALA A 144 0.67 18.45 3.76
C ALA A 144 0.57 17.81 5.13
N LEU A 145 1.40 18.27 6.07
CA LEU A 145 1.26 17.91 7.48
C LEU A 145 -0.17 18.28 7.83
N ARG A 146 -1.06 17.31 7.80
CA ARG A 146 -2.34 17.46 8.49
C ARG A 146 -1.94 17.71 9.94
N PRO A 147 -2.23 18.90 10.50
CA PRO A 147 -1.93 19.13 11.90
C PRO A 147 -2.77 18.15 12.73
N GLY A 148 -2.20 16.97 12.97
CA GLY A 148 -2.74 16.04 13.94
C GLY A 148 -2.71 16.75 15.30
N LEU A 149 -3.75 16.59 16.08
CA LEU A 149 -3.74 17.05 17.46
C LEU A 149 -2.49 16.50 18.13
N SER A 150 -1.60 17.38 18.57
CA SER A 150 -0.40 16.94 19.28
C SER A 150 -0.80 16.06 20.47
N VAL A 151 0.04 15.10 20.82
CA VAL A 151 -0.20 14.22 21.99
C VAL A 151 -0.50 15.06 23.24
N ASN A 152 0.09 16.25 23.36
CA ASN A 152 -0.17 17.19 24.44
C ASN A 152 -1.59 17.79 24.39
N ALA A 153 -2.13 18.06 23.21
CA ALA A 153 -3.50 18.55 23.05
C ALA A 153 -4.53 17.45 23.36
N LEU A 154 -4.24 16.19 23.02
CA LEU A 154 -5.05 15.03 23.39
C LEU A 154 -5.04 14.77 24.89
N SER A 155 -3.89 14.87 25.55
CA SER A 155 -3.78 14.71 27.01
C SER A 155 -4.48 15.85 27.77
N LEU A 156 -4.38 17.08 27.30
CA LEU A 156 -5.05 18.24 27.88
C LEU A 156 -6.57 18.12 27.69
N GLY A 157 -7.04 17.67 26.53
CA GLY A 157 -8.45 17.40 26.26
C GLY A 157 -9.04 16.33 27.17
N SER A 158 -8.30 15.25 27.42
CA SER A 158 -8.76 14.18 28.32
C SER A 158 -8.81 14.63 29.79
N VAL A 159 -7.86 15.45 30.25
CA VAL A 159 -7.85 16.02 31.61
C VAL A 159 -9.05 16.95 31.80
N VAL A 160 -9.39 17.78 30.82
CA VAL A 160 -10.58 18.66 30.90
C VAL A 160 -11.87 17.86 30.87
N LEU A 161 -11.96 16.86 29.98
CA LEU A 161 -13.17 16.06 29.79
C LEU A 161 -13.53 15.23 31.04
N VAL A 162 -12.51 14.71 31.74
CA VAL A 162 -12.70 13.88 32.93
C VAL A 162 -12.61 14.71 34.23
N GLY A 163 -11.68 15.65 34.30
CA GLY A 163 -11.43 16.45 35.50
C GLY A 163 -12.56 17.40 35.83
N LEU A 164 -13.18 18.02 34.82
CA LEU A 164 -14.26 19.00 35.04
C LEU A 164 -15.51 18.36 35.64
N PRO A 165 -16.02 17.20 35.17
CA PRO A 165 -17.16 16.53 35.85
C PRO A 165 -16.85 16.09 37.28
N ILE A 166 -15.60 15.61 37.53
CA ILE A 166 -15.21 15.21 38.88
C ILE A 166 -15.22 16.41 39.83
N LEU A 167 -14.73 17.57 39.38
CA LEU A 167 -14.68 18.78 40.14
C LEU A 167 -16.11 19.29 40.51
N VAL A 168 -17.02 19.19 39.53
CA VAL A 168 -18.45 19.53 39.77
C VAL A 168 -19.10 18.59 40.79
N LEU A 169 -18.81 17.28 40.70
CA LEU A 169 -19.31 16.30 41.66
C LEU A 169 -18.77 16.55 43.08
N LEU A 170 -17.48 16.85 43.21
CA LEU A 170 -16.88 17.19 44.50
C LEU A 170 -17.51 18.44 45.10
N ALA A 171 -17.70 19.49 44.31
CA ALA A 171 -18.37 20.70 44.74
C ALA A 171 -19.81 20.42 45.20
N ALA A 172 -20.56 19.61 44.47
CA ALA A 172 -21.93 19.20 44.83
C ALA A 172 -21.94 18.44 46.15
N VAL A 173 -21.03 17.53 46.40
CA VAL A 173 -20.90 16.78 47.64
C VAL A 173 -20.58 17.72 48.81
N ILE A 174 -19.65 18.66 48.67
CA ILE A 174 -19.27 19.62 49.72
C ILE A 174 -20.46 20.54 50.09
N ILE A 175 -21.27 20.91 49.10
CA ILE A 175 -22.42 21.80 49.34
C ILE A 175 -23.63 21.04 49.93
N LEU A 176 -23.87 19.81 49.50
CA LEU A 176 -25.06 19.04 49.87
C LEU A 176 -24.92 18.31 51.21
N LEU A 177 -23.72 17.83 51.56
CA LEU A 177 -23.47 17.11 52.82
C LEU A 177 -23.81 17.94 54.09
N PRO A 178 -23.39 19.21 54.21
CA PRO A 178 -23.76 20.02 55.38
C PRO A 178 -25.25 20.30 55.47
N ARG A 179 -25.95 20.41 54.31
CA ARG A 179 -27.40 20.69 54.30
C ARG A 179 -28.26 19.50 54.72
N ARG A 180 -27.73 18.30 54.69
CA ARG A 180 -28.46 17.09 55.12
C ARG A 180 -28.47 16.92 56.66
N ASN A 181 -27.58 17.59 57.36
CA ASN A 181 -27.46 17.51 58.83
C ASN A 181 -28.02 18.73 59.55
N LEU A 182 -28.74 19.60 58.88
CA LEU A 182 -29.57 20.66 59.36
C LEU A 182 -31.07 20.27 59.17
#